data_2f6fb33dbd669a211a2ee905b7ebef5a
#
_entry.id   2f6fb33dbd669a211a2ee905b7ebef5a
#
_cell.length_a   1.000
_cell.length_b   1.000
_cell.length_c   1.000
_cell.angle_alpha   90.00
_cell.angle_beta   90.00
_cell.angle_gamma   90.00
#
_symmetry.space_group_name_H-M   'P 1'
#
loop_
_entity.id
_entity.type
_entity.pdbx_description
1 polymer ?
#
loop_
_entity_poly.entity_id
_entity_poly.type
_entity_poly.pdbx_seq_one_letter_code
_entity_poly.pdbx_strand_id
1 'polypeptide(L)'
;VDVNGEVFGKPHSKEDAKRMLRALSGATHEVHTGVCISDGARTESFVDSCRVTFFPLGEEEIDFYASTAEPYDKAGAYAIQGRAALWLDRIEGDYYTIMGLPVSRTVQLLAHFV
;
A
#
# COMPACT_ATOMS: atom_id res chain seq x y z
N VAL A 1 -4.40 3.09 -0.88
CA VAL A 1 -3.99 2.79 -2.26
C VAL A 1 -4.89 3.56 -3.22
N ASP A 2 -4.29 4.33 -4.10
CA ASP A 2 -4.99 5.18 -5.06
C ASP A 2 -4.59 4.76 -6.47
N VAL A 3 -5.59 4.37 -7.28
CA VAL A 3 -5.40 3.92 -8.66
C VAL A 3 -6.33 4.73 -9.55
N ASN A 4 -5.76 5.56 -10.45
CA ASN A 4 -6.53 6.36 -11.40
C ASN A 4 -7.65 7.19 -10.74
N GLY A 5 -7.40 7.73 -9.56
CA GLY A 5 -8.37 8.53 -8.82
C GLY A 5 -9.36 7.74 -7.97
N GLU A 6 -9.33 6.41 -8.02
CA GLU A 6 -10.14 5.55 -7.16
C GLU A 6 -9.31 5.09 -5.96
N VAL A 7 -9.85 5.25 -4.76
CA VAL A 7 -9.20 4.84 -3.53
C VAL A 7 -9.61 3.41 -3.19
N PHE A 8 -8.64 2.52 -3.08
CA PHE A 8 -8.87 1.13 -2.71
C PHE A 8 -8.63 0.92 -1.22
N GLY A 9 -9.67 0.48 -0.51
CA GLY A 9 -9.54 -0.04 0.84
C GLY A 9 -9.27 -1.55 0.82
N LYS A 10 -9.60 -2.22 1.91
CA LYS A 10 -9.49 -3.69 2.00
C LYS A 10 -10.58 -4.33 1.15
N PRO A 11 -10.28 -5.41 0.43
CA PRO A 11 -11.31 -6.11 -0.35
C PRO A 11 -12.33 -6.79 0.57
N HIS A 12 -13.60 -6.79 0.16
CA HIS A 12 -14.70 -7.36 0.91
C HIS A 12 -15.07 -8.78 0.46
N SER A 13 -14.53 -9.24 -0.67
CA SER A 13 -14.83 -10.53 -1.25
C SER A 13 -13.72 -10.93 -2.21
N LYS A 14 -13.74 -12.18 -2.67
CA LYS A 14 -12.81 -12.67 -3.69
C LYS A 14 -12.96 -11.89 -5.00
N GLU A 15 -14.20 -11.60 -5.41
CA GLU A 15 -14.45 -10.82 -6.62
C GLU A 15 -13.94 -9.40 -6.49
N ASP A 16 -14.08 -8.79 -5.32
CA ASP A 16 -13.57 -7.46 -5.05
C ASP A 16 -12.03 -7.43 -5.09
N ALA A 17 -11.39 -8.42 -4.48
CA ALA A 17 -9.94 -8.57 -4.54
C ALA A 17 -9.44 -8.72 -5.98
N LYS A 18 -10.10 -9.54 -6.78
CA LYS A 18 -9.75 -9.74 -8.19
C LYS A 18 -9.91 -8.44 -8.99
N ARG A 19 -10.99 -7.69 -8.74
CA ARG A 19 -11.21 -6.40 -9.37
C ARG A 19 -10.08 -5.42 -9.08
N MET A 20 -9.68 -5.34 -7.82
CA MET A 20 -8.56 -4.47 -7.40
C MET A 20 -7.26 -4.86 -8.08
N LEU A 21 -6.93 -6.15 -8.10
CA LEU A 21 -5.70 -6.66 -8.71
C LEU A 21 -5.68 -6.43 -10.22
N ARG A 22 -6.81 -6.56 -10.90
CA ARG A 22 -6.91 -6.24 -12.34
C ARG A 22 -6.62 -4.77 -12.60
N ALA A 23 -7.11 -3.89 -11.74
CA ALA A 23 -6.85 -2.46 -11.87
C ALA A 23 -5.38 -2.11 -11.64
N LEU A 24 -4.70 -2.85 -10.75
CA LEU A 24 -3.28 -2.64 -10.43
C LEU A 24 -2.35 -3.25 -11.49
N SER A 25 -2.81 -4.27 -12.24
CA SER A 25 -2.02 -4.99 -13.23
C SER A 25 -1.44 -4.05 -14.28
N GLY A 26 -0.11 -4.07 -14.43
CA GLY A 26 0.59 -3.27 -15.43
C GLY A 26 0.45 -1.76 -15.27
N ALA A 27 -0.01 -1.29 -14.12
CA ALA A 27 -0.28 0.13 -13.86
C ALA A 27 0.60 0.67 -12.73
N THR A 28 0.65 1.99 -12.62
CA THR A 28 1.26 2.69 -11.49
C THR A 28 0.16 3.18 -10.56
N HIS A 29 0.31 2.87 -9.28
CA HIS A 29 -0.61 3.34 -8.25
C HIS A 29 0.14 4.06 -7.15
N GLU A 30 -0.59 4.81 -6.32
CA GLU A 30 -0.02 5.53 -5.20
C GLU A 30 -0.45 4.89 -3.88
N VAL A 31 0.49 4.79 -2.94
CA VAL A 31 0.23 4.37 -1.57
C VAL A 31 0.51 5.55 -0.67
N HIS A 32 -0.49 5.91 0.14
CA HIS A 32 -0.41 7.03 1.07
C HIS A 32 -0.48 6.51 2.49
N THR A 33 0.41 7.00 3.35
CA THR A 33 0.39 6.68 4.78
C THR A 33 0.42 7.97 5.58
N GLY A 34 -0.58 8.15 6.44
CA GLY A 34 -0.64 9.26 7.38
C GLY A 34 -0.04 8.87 8.71
N VAL A 35 0.75 9.76 9.29
CA VAL A 35 1.33 9.59 10.63
C VAL A 35 0.96 10.78 11.49
N CYS A 36 0.44 10.52 12.69
CA CYS A 36 0.10 11.55 13.66
C CYS A 36 0.76 11.21 14.99
N ILE A 37 1.49 12.18 15.56
CA ILE A 37 2.18 12.02 16.84
C ILE A 37 1.68 13.08 17.79
N SER A 38 1.30 12.67 19.00
CA SER A 38 0.83 13.59 20.04
C SER A 38 1.41 13.20 21.39
N ASP A 39 1.78 14.21 22.19
CA ASP A 39 2.20 14.04 23.59
C ASP A 39 1.14 14.56 24.59
N GLY A 40 -0.07 14.85 24.07
CA GLY A 40 -1.18 15.40 24.86
C GLY A 40 -1.20 16.93 24.88
N ALA A 41 -0.06 17.60 24.65
CA ALA A 41 0.03 19.06 24.59
C ALA A 41 0.23 19.57 23.17
N ARG A 42 0.92 18.79 22.34
CA ARG A 42 1.23 19.12 20.96
C ARG A 42 0.95 17.94 20.07
N THR A 43 0.41 18.21 18.87
CA THR A 43 0.16 17.20 17.85
C THR A 43 0.80 17.64 16.55
N GLU A 44 1.54 16.74 15.92
CA GLU A 44 2.11 16.94 14.60
C GLU A 44 1.78 15.74 13.72
N SER A 45 1.52 16.00 12.45
CA SER A 45 1.16 14.95 11.50
C SER A 45 1.76 15.23 10.12
N PHE A 46 1.89 14.16 9.35
CA PHE A 46 2.28 14.25 7.94
C PHE A 46 1.68 13.08 7.17
N VAL A 47 1.63 13.23 5.84
CA VAL A 47 1.28 12.16 4.92
C VAL A 47 2.50 11.89 4.04
N ASP A 48 2.88 10.63 3.92
CA ASP A 48 3.93 10.22 3.01
C ASP A 48 3.33 9.36 1.89
N SER A 49 3.87 9.49 0.69
CA SER A 49 3.34 8.84 -0.50
C SER A 49 4.44 8.11 -1.24
N CYS A 50 4.09 6.96 -1.81
CA CYS A 50 4.98 6.14 -2.60
C CYS A 50 4.25 5.69 -3.86
N ARG A 51 4.95 5.71 -5.00
CA ARG A 51 4.41 5.23 -6.28
C ARG A 51 4.94 3.83 -6.54
N VAL A 52 4.05 2.93 -6.89
CA VAL A 52 4.35 1.53 -7.16
C VAL A 52 3.86 1.15 -8.54
N THR A 53 4.72 0.54 -9.33
CA THR A 53 4.35 0.03 -10.65
C THR A 53 4.44 -1.49 -10.64
N PHE A 54 3.38 -2.15 -11.10
CA PHE A 54 3.34 -3.59 -11.25
C PHE A 54 3.61 -4.00 -12.69
N PHE A 55 4.25 -5.14 -12.87
CA PHE A 55 4.21 -5.86 -14.13
C PHE A 55 2.78 -6.25 -14.45
N PRO A 56 2.43 -6.49 -15.73
CA PRO A 56 1.13 -7.07 -16.05
C PRO A 56 0.93 -8.41 -15.37
N LEU A 57 -0.25 -8.60 -14.76
CA LEU A 57 -0.60 -9.83 -14.04
C LEU A 57 -1.51 -10.69 -14.90
N GLY A 58 -1.24 -12.01 -14.95
CA GLY A 58 -2.14 -12.96 -15.61
C GLY A 58 -3.37 -13.25 -14.75
N GLU A 59 -4.48 -13.61 -15.40
CA GLU A 59 -5.72 -13.96 -14.70
C GLU A 59 -5.53 -15.15 -13.75
N GLU A 60 -4.69 -16.10 -14.09
CA GLU A 60 -4.41 -17.25 -13.23
C GLU A 60 -3.67 -16.82 -11.94
N GLU A 61 -2.72 -15.89 -12.04
CA GLU A 61 -2.04 -15.33 -10.88
C GLU A 61 -2.99 -14.58 -9.98
N ILE A 62 -3.87 -13.77 -10.57
CA ILE A 62 -4.88 -13.00 -9.83
C ILE A 62 -5.81 -13.94 -9.09
N ASP A 63 -6.31 -14.96 -9.76
CA ASP A 63 -7.23 -15.94 -9.17
C ASP A 63 -6.56 -16.72 -8.04
N PHE A 64 -5.34 -17.18 -8.25
CA PHE A 64 -4.57 -17.89 -7.24
C PHE A 64 -4.36 -17.01 -6.00
N TYR A 65 -3.90 -15.77 -6.20
CA TYR A 65 -3.61 -14.87 -5.10
C TYR A 65 -4.88 -14.49 -4.31
N ALA A 66 -5.98 -14.25 -5.02
CA ALA A 66 -7.27 -13.95 -4.39
C ALA A 66 -7.83 -15.13 -3.58
N SER A 67 -7.32 -16.34 -3.81
CA SER A 67 -7.70 -17.53 -3.05
C SER A 67 -6.87 -17.71 -1.78
N THR A 68 -5.83 -16.89 -1.57
CA THR A 68 -5.03 -16.91 -0.35
C THR A 68 -5.60 -15.94 0.69
N ALA A 69 -5.10 -15.99 1.91
CA ALA A 69 -5.53 -15.07 2.97
C ALA A 69 -4.88 -13.67 2.84
N GLU A 70 -3.77 -13.57 2.11
CA GLU A 70 -2.91 -12.38 2.08
C GLU A 70 -3.61 -11.09 1.63
N PRO A 71 -4.50 -11.08 0.61
CA PRO A 71 -5.08 -9.82 0.13
C PRO A 71 -6.07 -9.16 1.10
N TYR A 72 -6.67 -9.91 2.03
CA TYR A 72 -7.92 -9.49 2.67
C TYR A 72 -7.76 -8.57 3.86
N ASP A 73 -6.57 -8.39 4.38
CA ASP A 73 -6.29 -7.43 5.46
C ASP A 73 -5.47 -6.23 4.98
N LYS A 74 -5.32 -6.07 3.67
CA LYS A 74 -4.51 -5.00 3.07
C LYS A 74 -5.33 -4.12 2.14
N ALA A 75 -5.14 -2.81 2.21
CA ALA A 75 -5.70 -1.88 1.23
C ALA A 75 -5.09 -2.18 -0.14
N GLY A 76 -5.95 -2.22 -1.18
CA GLY A 76 -5.52 -2.54 -2.54
C GLY A 76 -5.30 -4.03 -2.80
N ALA A 77 -5.60 -4.89 -1.84
CA ALA A 77 -5.58 -6.34 -1.98
C ALA A 77 -4.20 -6.96 -2.17
N TYR A 78 -3.11 -6.33 -1.70
CA TYR A 78 -1.80 -6.98 -1.77
C TYR A 78 -0.90 -6.63 -0.59
N ALA A 79 0.05 -7.53 -0.31
CA ALA A 79 1.09 -7.33 0.70
C ALA A 79 2.46 -7.30 0.01
N ILE A 80 3.16 -6.17 0.11
CA ILE A 80 4.45 -5.98 -0.56
C ILE A 80 5.54 -6.92 -0.04
N GLN A 81 5.42 -7.37 1.21
CA GLN A 81 6.37 -8.30 1.82
C GLN A 81 6.06 -9.76 1.50
N GLY A 82 4.89 -10.04 0.89
CA GLY A 82 4.46 -11.37 0.59
C GLY A 82 4.74 -11.74 -0.87
N ARG A 83 3.84 -12.56 -1.42
CA ARG A 83 3.94 -13.05 -2.80
C ARG A 83 3.92 -11.93 -3.83
N ALA A 84 3.20 -10.85 -3.53
CA ALA A 84 3.11 -9.70 -4.43
C ALA A 84 4.45 -9.00 -4.67
N ALA A 85 5.47 -9.26 -3.87
CA ALA A 85 6.82 -8.73 -4.13
C ALA A 85 7.34 -9.15 -5.50
N LEU A 86 6.90 -10.29 -6.03
CA LEU A 86 7.30 -10.78 -7.36
C LEU A 86 6.71 -9.95 -8.51
N TRP A 87 5.69 -9.14 -8.23
CA TRP A 87 4.97 -8.37 -9.24
C TRP A 87 5.50 -6.95 -9.41
N LEU A 88 6.43 -6.54 -8.55
CA LEU A 88 6.92 -5.17 -8.54
C LEU A 88 7.92 -4.94 -9.66
N ASP A 89 7.60 -3.99 -10.53
CA ASP A 89 8.52 -3.47 -11.52
C ASP A 89 9.34 -2.32 -10.94
N ARG A 90 8.66 -1.40 -10.24
CA ARG A 90 9.30 -0.17 -9.77
C ARG A 90 8.61 0.41 -8.55
N ILE A 91 9.42 0.96 -7.66
CA ILE A 91 8.98 1.74 -6.50
C ILE A 91 9.65 3.11 -6.55
N GLU A 92 8.87 4.18 -6.41
CA GLU A 92 9.37 5.54 -6.24
C GLU A 92 8.88 6.07 -4.90
N GLY A 93 9.80 6.22 -3.94
CA GLY A 93 9.50 6.66 -2.58
C GLY A 93 9.99 5.70 -1.53
N ASP A 94 9.50 5.85 -0.31
CA ASP A 94 9.90 5.05 0.83
C ASP A 94 9.15 3.71 0.87
N TYR A 95 9.89 2.62 0.79
CA TYR A 95 9.34 1.27 0.91
C TYR A 95 8.52 1.08 2.20
N TYR A 96 8.98 1.66 3.30
CA TYR A 96 8.26 1.54 4.58
C TYR A 96 6.92 2.25 4.58
N THR A 97 6.73 3.23 3.71
CA THR A 97 5.41 3.87 3.50
C THR A 97 4.40 2.86 2.95
N ILE A 98 4.82 1.98 2.05
CA ILE A 98 3.96 0.91 1.51
C ILE A 98 3.58 -0.08 2.61
N MET A 99 4.51 -0.36 3.52
CA MET A 99 4.28 -1.25 4.66
C MET A 99 3.37 -0.62 5.73
N GLY A 100 3.16 0.70 5.69
CA GLY A 100 2.26 1.39 6.57
C GLY A 100 2.92 2.32 7.59
N LEU A 101 4.26 2.43 7.60
CA LEU A 101 4.96 3.37 8.49
C LEU A 101 6.24 3.88 7.84
N PRO A 102 6.28 5.15 7.41
CA PRO A 102 7.50 5.78 6.88
C PRO A 102 8.48 6.05 8.02
N VAL A 103 9.35 5.08 8.30
CA VAL A 103 10.20 5.03 9.51
C VAL A 103 11.10 6.26 9.64
N SER A 104 11.83 6.62 8.59
CA SER A 104 12.77 7.74 8.65
C SER A 104 12.09 9.06 8.98
N ARG A 105 10.99 9.37 8.29
CA ARG A 105 10.24 10.61 8.55
C ARG A 105 9.58 10.60 9.92
N THR A 106 9.12 9.44 10.37
CA THR A 106 8.53 9.30 11.70
C THR A 106 9.56 9.59 12.78
N VAL A 107 10.77 9.06 12.64
CA VAL A 107 11.88 9.33 13.58
C VAL A 107 12.24 10.82 13.58
N GLN A 108 12.31 11.46 12.41
CA GLN A 108 12.57 12.90 12.33
C GLN A 108 11.48 13.70 13.04
N LEU A 109 10.22 13.31 12.89
CA LEU A 109 9.12 13.99 13.56
C LEU A 109 9.17 13.78 15.08
N LEU A 110 9.49 12.56 15.53
CA LEU A 110 9.63 12.27 16.98
C LEU A 110 10.68 13.14 17.65
N ALA A 111 11.73 13.54 16.95
CA ALA A 111 12.77 14.41 17.49
C ALA A 111 12.23 15.78 17.93
N HIS A 112 11.09 16.23 17.36
CA HIS A 112 10.44 17.47 17.75
C HIS A 112 9.77 17.39 19.13
N PHE A 113 9.60 16.19 19.69
CA PHE A 113 8.90 15.94 20.94
C PHE A 113 9.86 15.68 22.12
N VAL A 114 11.15 15.69 21.87
CA VAL A 114 12.19 15.39 22.87
C VAL A 114 12.85 16.66 23.36
#